data_5070f8d77488122e985fad6515d44014
#
_entry.id   5070f8d77488122e985fad6515d44014
#
_cell.length_a   1.000
_cell.length_b   1.000
_cell.length_c   1.000
_cell.angle_alpha   90.00
_cell.angle_beta   90.00
_cell.angle_gamma   90.00
#
_symmetry.space_group_name_H-M   'P 1'
#
loop_
_entity.id
_entity.type
_entity.pdbx_description
1 polymer ?
#
loop_
_entity_poly.entity_id
_entity_poly.type
_entity_poly.pdbx_seq_one_letter_code
_entity_poly.pdbx_strand_id
1 'polypeptide(L)'
;MKPLYKTLLLLAFVAISVTAYSQDRDKVKELIKQGVALNDEGKYDDAIAKYAEALKIEPGSYNANYETAYTLQAKGKPLDAIPYLEAAIKINPESGDGYNMIGNIYDDNKQPDKALEYYKRGIAAAPDYQRLYYNIAVTYYGQKQYTDAEASAITAIKLDPKHASSQRIFAMATNRQNKLGASLLGWCSFLLIEPQTKRSPEALTYVKAIINNGVKKTGEKSVTITINEKDLSSSNLLMPLTVTNATSDKKNLSATDSLTLQFTALFEIAHVITGDKDNPFVASYYSDFFEKLAKSGNMAAFTRYISLSAYKDENLAWFKEHDKDLAAFDDWLKATKREF
;
A
#
# COMPACT_ATOMS: atom_id res chain seq x y z
N MET A 1 30.56 43.11 47.49
CA MET A 1 29.29 43.50 46.81
C MET A 1 29.35 43.45 45.27
N LYS A 2 30.51 43.63 44.62
CA LYS A 2 30.61 43.57 43.14
C LYS A 2 30.29 42.24 42.44
N PRO A 3 30.58 41.03 42.97
CA PRO A 3 30.28 39.78 42.26
C PRO A 3 28.77 39.42 42.22
N LEU A 4 28.01 39.72 43.29
CA LEU A 4 26.58 39.35 43.39
C LEU A 4 25.72 40.13 42.35
N TYR A 5 26.05 41.41 42.07
CA TYR A 5 25.35 42.22 41.11
C TYR A 5 25.57 41.74 39.64
N LYS A 6 26.79 41.27 39.33
CA LYS A 6 27.08 40.66 38.03
C LYS A 6 26.32 39.35 37.81
N THR A 7 26.18 38.53 38.85
CA THR A 7 25.43 37.28 38.78
C THR A 7 23.93 37.52 38.63
N LEU A 8 23.38 38.48 39.33
CA LEU A 8 21.97 38.90 39.21
C LEU A 8 21.65 39.49 37.79
N LEU A 9 22.54 40.30 37.24
CA LEU A 9 22.39 40.82 35.89
C LEU A 9 22.47 39.69 34.82
N LEU A 10 23.35 38.71 35.01
CA LEU A 10 23.46 37.56 34.12
C LEU A 10 22.19 36.68 34.14
N LEU A 11 21.65 36.42 35.37
CA LEU A 11 20.41 35.71 35.54
C LEU A 11 19.19 36.43 34.96
N ALA A 12 19.12 37.76 35.10
CA ALA A 12 18.06 38.56 34.51
C ALA A 12 18.17 38.57 32.97
N PHE A 13 19.37 38.60 32.40
CA PHE A 13 19.58 38.55 30.94
C PHE A 13 19.19 37.18 30.38
N VAL A 14 19.53 36.07 31.08
CA VAL A 14 19.13 34.72 30.71
C VAL A 14 17.62 34.56 30.80
N ALA A 15 16.98 35.09 31.86
CA ALA A 15 15.52 35.03 31.98
C ALA A 15 14.80 35.79 30.87
N ILE A 16 15.27 36.95 30.46
CA ILE A 16 14.70 37.77 29.38
C ILE A 16 14.90 37.09 28.03
N SER A 17 16.07 36.47 27.80
CA SER A 17 16.32 35.72 26.55
C SER A 17 15.47 34.44 26.44
N VAL A 18 15.22 33.73 27.52
CA VAL A 18 14.36 32.57 27.54
C VAL A 18 12.89 32.90 27.29
N THR A 19 12.40 34.00 27.87
CA THR A 19 11.02 34.46 27.65
C THR A 19 10.82 34.98 26.21
N ALA A 20 11.75 35.72 25.66
CA ALA A 20 11.70 36.20 24.26
C ALA A 20 11.71 35.01 23.28
N TYR A 21 12.58 34.00 23.51
CA TYR A 21 12.64 32.78 22.70
C TYR A 21 11.35 31.94 22.76
N SER A 22 10.73 31.84 23.95
CA SER A 22 9.43 31.16 24.10
C SER A 22 8.33 31.88 23.32
N GLN A 23 8.29 33.22 23.41
CA GLN A 23 7.29 34.03 22.72
C GLN A 23 7.43 33.95 21.19
N ASP A 24 8.65 33.93 20.66
CA ASP A 24 8.93 33.76 19.25
C ASP A 24 8.47 32.38 18.73
N ARG A 25 8.70 31.31 19.49
CA ARG A 25 8.22 29.96 19.14
C ARG A 25 6.70 29.87 19.13
N ASP A 26 6.01 30.47 20.10
CA ASP A 26 4.55 30.48 20.15
C ASP A 26 3.97 31.27 18.97
N LYS A 27 4.61 32.38 18.61
CA LYS A 27 4.23 33.15 17.41
C LYS A 27 4.44 32.34 16.11
N VAL A 28 5.55 31.62 15.99
CA VAL A 28 5.80 30.74 14.84
C VAL A 28 4.71 29.66 14.71
N LYS A 29 4.37 29.00 15.81
CA LYS A 29 3.29 27.99 15.83
C LYS A 29 1.94 28.58 15.39
N GLU A 30 1.61 29.78 15.90
CA GLU A 30 0.36 30.45 15.55
C GLU A 30 0.32 30.83 14.06
N LEU A 31 1.41 31.35 13.52
CA LEU A 31 1.53 31.67 12.08
C LEU A 31 1.38 30.42 11.20
N ILE A 32 2.00 29.32 11.58
CA ILE A 32 1.85 28.03 10.88
C ILE A 32 0.39 27.58 10.92
N LYS A 33 -0.26 27.63 12.10
CA LYS A 33 -1.66 27.27 12.25
C LYS A 33 -2.58 28.12 11.37
N GLN A 34 -2.35 29.42 11.31
CA GLN A 34 -3.10 30.33 10.40
C GLN A 34 -2.87 29.96 8.94
N GLY A 35 -1.63 29.64 8.56
CA GLY A 35 -1.30 29.19 7.21
C GLY A 35 -2.00 27.91 6.83
N VAL A 36 -2.05 26.89 7.73
CA VAL A 36 -2.77 25.65 7.50
C VAL A 36 -4.26 25.90 7.29
N ALA A 37 -4.90 26.74 8.13
CA ALA A 37 -6.30 27.08 7.96
C ALA A 37 -6.58 27.75 6.60
N LEU A 38 -5.71 28.67 6.17
CA LEU A 38 -5.81 29.30 4.85
C LEU A 38 -5.61 28.32 3.70
N ASN A 39 -4.70 27.36 3.86
CA ASN A 39 -4.49 26.28 2.88
C ASN A 39 -5.77 25.42 2.74
N ASP A 40 -6.42 25.06 3.84
CA ASP A 40 -7.66 24.27 3.86
C ASP A 40 -8.83 25.03 3.19
N GLU A 41 -8.81 26.36 3.27
CA GLU A 41 -9.75 27.24 2.55
C GLU A 41 -9.39 27.43 1.05
N GLY A 42 -8.28 26.87 0.57
CA GLY A 42 -7.77 27.03 -0.79
C GLY A 42 -7.09 28.40 -1.05
N LYS A 43 -6.83 29.20 0.00
CA LYS A 43 -6.15 30.51 -0.07
C LYS A 43 -4.64 30.31 0.00
N TYR A 44 -4.08 29.65 -1.00
CA TYR A 44 -2.69 29.19 -1.01
C TYR A 44 -1.65 30.31 -0.91
N ASP A 45 -1.87 31.45 -1.56
CA ASP A 45 -0.93 32.58 -1.50
C ASP A 45 -0.87 33.20 -0.10
N ASP A 46 -2.02 33.35 0.56
CA ASP A 46 -2.10 33.85 1.92
C ASP A 46 -1.47 32.87 2.92
N ALA A 47 -1.68 31.54 2.72
CA ALA A 47 -1.03 30.50 3.50
C ALA A 47 0.50 30.58 3.41
N ILE A 48 1.04 30.67 2.19
CA ILE A 48 2.48 30.80 1.93
C ILE A 48 3.04 32.08 2.57
N ALA A 49 2.29 33.19 2.54
CA ALA A 49 2.69 34.43 3.21
C ALA A 49 2.82 34.23 4.73
N LYS A 50 1.88 33.51 5.38
CA LYS A 50 1.97 33.18 6.80
C LYS A 50 3.16 32.30 7.15
N TYR A 51 3.46 31.30 6.34
CA TYR A 51 4.65 30.47 6.53
C TYR A 51 5.95 31.29 6.32
N ALA A 52 5.96 32.19 5.34
CA ALA A 52 7.09 33.10 5.15
C ALA A 52 7.31 34.04 6.34
N GLU A 53 6.24 34.53 7.01
CA GLU A 53 6.34 35.26 8.28
C GLU A 53 6.95 34.37 9.39
N ALA A 54 6.53 33.13 9.48
CA ALA A 54 7.08 32.14 10.44
C ALA A 54 8.57 31.90 10.18
N LEU A 55 8.97 31.68 8.92
CA LEU A 55 10.36 31.45 8.52
C LEU A 55 11.27 32.67 8.71
N LYS A 56 10.74 33.91 8.74
CA LYS A 56 11.51 35.08 9.12
C LYS A 56 11.89 35.10 10.61
N ILE A 57 11.02 34.53 11.46
CA ILE A 57 11.25 34.40 12.90
C ILE A 57 12.16 33.19 13.19
N GLU A 58 11.83 32.05 12.59
CA GLU A 58 12.54 30.77 12.79
C GLU A 58 12.88 30.15 11.42
N PRO A 59 14.02 30.55 10.77
CA PRO A 59 14.43 29.99 9.49
C PRO A 59 14.63 28.46 9.51
N GLY A 60 14.93 27.88 10.68
CA GLY A 60 15.08 26.46 10.94
C GLY A 60 13.77 25.75 11.31
N SER A 61 12.61 26.32 11.07
CA SER A 61 11.35 25.65 11.34
C SER A 61 11.07 24.56 10.31
N TYR A 62 11.16 23.28 10.74
CA TYR A 62 10.78 22.13 9.91
C TYR A 62 9.35 22.28 9.40
N ASN A 63 8.41 22.55 10.32
CA ASN A 63 6.98 22.60 9.98
C ASN A 63 6.68 23.73 8.99
N ALA A 64 7.25 24.92 9.16
CA ALA A 64 6.99 26.02 8.23
C ALA A 64 7.52 25.72 6.81
N ASN A 65 8.70 25.10 6.70
CA ASN A 65 9.22 24.65 5.42
C ASN A 65 8.34 23.55 4.81
N TYR A 66 7.97 22.54 5.59
CA TYR A 66 7.14 21.43 5.13
C TYR A 66 5.75 21.89 4.65
N GLU A 67 5.06 22.72 5.44
CA GLU A 67 3.73 23.25 5.10
C GLU A 67 3.78 24.20 3.88
N THR A 68 4.86 24.96 3.72
CA THR A 68 5.09 25.77 2.51
C THR A 68 5.14 24.85 1.27
N ALA A 69 5.90 23.77 1.36
CA ALA A 69 6.03 22.82 0.26
C ALA A 69 4.71 22.11 -0.05
N TYR A 70 3.98 21.67 0.98
CA TYR A 70 2.67 21.07 0.85
C TYR A 70 1.69 21.99 0.14
N THR A 71 1.63 23.25 0.56
CA THR A 71 0.77 24.28 -0.05
C THR A 71 1.17 24.60 -1.49
N LEU A 72 2.47 24.62 -1.80
CA LEU A 72 2.95 24.80 -3.19
C LEU A 72 2.50 23.64 -4.09
N GLN A 73 2.51 22.40 -3.60
CA GLN A 73 1.95 21.27 -4.35
C GLN A 73 0.44 21.45 -4.58
N ALA A 74 -0.33 21.78 -3.53
CA ALA A 74 -1.77 22.01 -3.63
C ALA A 74 -2.10 23.15 -4.63
N LYS A 75 -1.24 24.17 -4.69
CA LYS A 75 -1.33 25.29 -5.66
C LYS A 75 -0.97 24.87 -7.09
N GLY A 76 -0.49 23.65 -7.34
CA GLY A 76 -0.05 23.19 -8.67
C GLY A 76 1.37 23.65 -9.05
N LYS A 77 2.20 23.96 -8.06
CA LYS A 77 3.62 24.35 -8.24
C LYS A 77 4.57 23.36 -7.54
N PRO A 78 4.51 22.06 -7.86
CA PRO A 78 5.25 21.04 -7.11
C PRO A 78 6.77 21.24 -7.18
N LEU A 79 7.32 21.70 -8.31
CA LEU A 79 8.77 21.92 -8.42
C LEU A 79 9.27 23.06 -7.51
N ASP A 80 8.44 24.08 -7.26
CA ASP A 80 8.79 25.20 -6.37
C ASP A 80 8.82 24.73 -4.89
N ALA A 81 8.23 23.57 -4.57
CA ALA A 81 8.24 22.98 -3.23
C ALA A 81 9.59 22.35 -2.85
N ILE A 82 10.40 21.92 -3.84
CA ILE A 82 11.64 21.16 -3.59
C ILE A 82 12.63 21.91 -2.68
N PRO A 83 12.95 23.20 -2.86
CA PRO A 83 13.88 23.91 -1.98
C PRO A 83 13.42 23.93 -0.51
N TYR A 84 12.13 24.01 -0.25
CA TYR A 84 11.56 23.99 1.10
C TYR A 84 11.65 22.58 1.71
N LEU A 85 11.40 21.54 0.92
CA LEU A 85 11.58 20.17 1.38
C LEU A 85 13.04 19.82 1.64
N GLU A 86 13.96 20.31 0.81
CA GLU A 86 15.42 20.20 1.06
C GLU A 86 15.82 20.88 2.37
N ALA A 87 15.26 22.06 2.67
CA ALA A 87 15.47 22.71 3.96
C ALA A 87 14.88 21.86 5.10
N ALA A 88 13.68 21.31 4.94
CA ALA A 88 13.03 20.47 5.94
C ALA A 88 13.84 19.20 6.27
N ILE A 89 14.31 18.45 5.26
CA ILE A 89 15.13 17.24 5.49
C ILE A 89 16.52 17.57 6.06
N LYS A 90 17.07 18.74 5.78
CA LYS A 90 18.32 19.20 6.42
C LYS A 90 18.12 19.47 7.90
N ILE A 91 16.95 19.98 8.31
CA ILE A 91 16.60 20.27 9.71
C ILE A 91 16.28 18.98 10.46
N ASN A 92 15.50 18.10 9.85
CA ASN A 92 15.14 16.80 10.41
C ASN A 92 15.46 15.68 9.39
N PRO A 93 16.70 15.19 9.35
CA PRO A 93 17.12 14.17 8.38
C PRO A 93 16.42 12.81 8.56
N GLU A 94 15.88 12.51 9.73
CA GLU A 94 15.20 11.23 10.01
C GLU A 94 13.72 11.23 9.57
N SER A 95 13.21 12.35 9.09
CA SER A 95 11.82 12.43 8.59
C SER A 95 11.69 11.83 7.20
N GLY A 96 11.05 10.67 7.10
CA GLY A 96 10.73 10.03 5.84
C GLY A 96 9.81 10.86 4.93
N ASP A 97 8.97 11.72 5.50
CA ASP A 97 7.96 12.49 4.77
C ASP A 97 8.57 13.45 3.75
N GLY A 98 9.62 14.17 4.11
CA GLY A 98 10.29 15.11 3.21
C GLY A 98 10.88 14.42 1.99
N TYR A 99 11.59 13.32 2.20
CA TYR A 99 12.15 12.52 1.11
C TYR A 99 11.05 11.92 0.22
N ASN A 100 10.00 11.41 0.85
CA ASN A 100 8.86 10.84 0.15
C ASN A 100 8.19 11.87 -0.75
N MET A 101 7.99 13.09 -0.26
CA MET A 101 7.34 14.16 -1.01
C MET A 101 8.22 14.62 -2.18
N ILE A 102 9.54 14.79 -2.00
CA ILE A 102 10.45 15.12 -3.10
C ILE A 102 10.45 14.01 -4.17
N GLY A 103 10.52 12.75 -3.73
CA GLY A 103 10.46 11.61 -4.63
C GLY A 103 9.18 11.61 -5.47
N ASN A 104 8.03 11.82 -4.83
CA ASN A 104 6.73 11.90 -5.53
C ASN A 104 6.73 13.05 -6.56
N ILE A 105 7.25 14.24 -6.20
CA ILE A 105 7.34 15.36 -7.12
C ILE A 105 8.14 14.99 -8.37
N TYR A 106 9.28 14.32 -8.21
CA TYR A 106 10.09 13.90 -9.35
C TYR A 106 9.41 12.80 -10.17
N ASP A 107 8.74 11.83 -9.55
CA ASP A 107 8.04 10.76 -10.26
C ASP A 107 6.88 11.28 -11.09
N ASP A 108 6.06 12.17 -10.52
CA ASP A 108 4.95 12.85 -11.21
C ASP A 108 5.45 13.70 -12.40
N ASN A 109 6.63 14.29 -12.26
CA ASN A 109 7.30 15.05 -13.32
C ASN A 109 8.12 14.19 -14.29
N LYS A 110 7.88 12.86 -14.31
CA LYS A 110 8.51 11.92 -15.25
C LYS A 110 10.04 11.86 -15.13
N GLN A 111 10.55 12.02 -13.92
CA GLN A 111 11.96 11.90 -13.55
C GLN A 111 12.16 10.75 -12.55
N PRO A 112 11.85 9.49 -12.94
CA PRO A 112 11.82 8.36 -12.01
C PRO A 112 13.18 8.07 -11.37
N ASP A 113 14.28 8.33 -12.06
CA ASP A 113 15.62 8.08 -11.52
C ASP A 113 15.93 9.01 -10.33
N LYS A 114 15.52 10.28 -10.42
CA LYS A 114 15.62 11.22 -9.28
C LYS A 114 14.66 10.83 -8.16
N ALA A 115 13.45 10.39 -8.51
CA ALA A 115 12.51 9.89 -7.51
C ALA A 115 13.12 8.74 -6.70
N LEU A 116 13.70 7.75 -7.39
CA LEU A 116 14.38 6.61 -6.75
C LEU A 116 15.56 7.05 -5.89
N GLU A 117 16.34 8.06 -6.31
CA GLU A 117 17.42 8.61 -5.50
C GLU A 117 16.89 9.12 -4.16
N TYR A 118 15.85 9.98 -4.18
CA TYR A 118 15.27 10.54 -2.95
C TYR A 118 14.60 9.50 -2.07
N TYR A 119 13.86 8.56 -2.65
CA TYR A 119 13.29 7.46 -1.87
C TYR A 119 14.37 6.62 -1.18
N LYS A 120 15.47 6.28 -1.87
CA LYS A 120 16.59 5.54 -1.29
C LYS A 120 17.29 6.33 -0.18
N ARG A 121 17.48 7.64 -0.34
CA ARG A 121 17.98 8.52 0.72
C ARG A 121 17.05 8.51 1.92
N GLY A 122 15.73 8.56 1.68
CA GLY A 122 14.72 8.49 2.72
C GLY A 122 14.74 7.14 3.46
N ILE A 123 14.93 6.01 2.77
CA ILE A 123 15.07 4.69 3.39
C ILE A 123 16.33 4.63 4.26
N ALA A 124 17.43 5.21 3.83
CA ALA A 124 18.65 5.26 4.64
C ALA A 124 18.46 6.07 5.93
N ALA A 125 17.59 7.07 5.91
CA ALA A 125 17.29 7.95 7.04
C ALA A 125 16.15 7.41 7.93
N ALA A 126 15.14 6.80 7.34
CA ALA A 126 13.94 6.27 8.00
C ALA A 126 13.59 4.87 7.44
N PRO A 127 14.32 3.82 7.84
CA PRO A 127 14.19 2.48 7.25
C PRO A 127 12.82 1.83 7.48
N ASP A 128 12.07 2.26 8.50
CA ASP A 128 10.74 1.73 8.82
C ASP A 128 9.59 2.55 8.17
N TYR A 129 9.92 3.55 7.37
CA TYR A 129 8.90 4.37 6.73
C TYR A 129 8.34 3.69 5.48
N GLN A 130 7.27 2.92 5.66
CA GLN A 130 6.64 2.04 4.69
C GLN A 130 6.37 2.68 3.32
N ARG A 131 5.93 3.95 3.30
CA ARG A 131 5.53 4.66 2.07
C ARG A 131 6.67 4.78 1.05
N LEU A 132 7.91 4.87 1.50
CA LEU A 132 9.07 4.94 0.60
C LEU A 132 9.21 3.64 -0.20
N TYR A 133 9.09 2.48 0.44
CA TYR A 133 9.15 1.20 -0.23
C TYR A 133 7.98 0.98 -1.21
N TYR A 134 6.79 1.42 -0.81
CA TYR A 134 5.64 1.38 -1.70
C TYR A 134 5.85 2.24 -2.94
N ASN A 135 6.32 3.49 -2.79
CA ASN A 135 6.55 4.39 -3.92
C ASN A 135 7.70 3.91 -4.82
N ILE A 136 8.78 3.37 -4.25
CA ILE A 136 9.82 2.69 -5.02
C ILE A 136 9.23 1.54 -5.86
N ALA A 137 8.35 0.72 -5.26
CA ALA A 137 7.71 -0.38 -5.99
C ALA A 137 6.86 0.13 -7.18
N VAL A 138 6.13 1.24 -6.99
CA VAL A 138 5.35 1.88 -8.05
C VAL A 138 6.26 2.42 -9.16
N THR A 139 7.34 3.11 -8.80
CA THR A 139 8.29 3.68 -9.77
C THR A 139 8.99 2.58 -10.57
N TYR A 140 9.47 1.51 -9.91
CA TYR A 140 10.06 0.36 -10.60
C TYR A 140 9.06 -0.34 -11.52
N TYR A 141 7.80 -0.47 -11.08
CA TYR A 141 6.76 -1.04 -11.94
C TYR A 141 6.54 -0.19 -13.20
N GLY A 142 6.50 1.14 -13.06
CA GLY A 142 6.43 2.08 -14.18
C GLY A 142 7.60 1.94 -15.17
N GLN A 143 8.80 1.69 -14.66
CA GLN A 143 10.01 1.42 -15.44
C GLN A 143 10.07 -0.02 -15.99
N LYS A 144 9.05 -0.87 -15.76
CA LYS A 144 9.00 -2.29 -16.13
C LYS A 144 10.06 -3.17 -15.45
N GLN A 145 10.65 -2.70 -14.36
CA GLN A 145 11.57 -3.43 -13.50
C GLN A 145 10.77 -4.25 -12.46
N TYR A 146 10.06 -5.28 -12.94
CA TYR A 146 9.03 -5.95 -12.16
C TYR A 146 9.59 -6.75 -10.97
N THR A 147 10.82 -7.26 -11.09
CA THR A 147 11.50 -7.96 -9.98
C THR A 147 11.82 -7.01 -8.83
N ASP A 148 12.32 -5.81 -9.13
CA ASP A 148 12.62 -4.79 -8.13
C ASP A 148 11.33 -4.22 -7.51
N ALA A 149 10.28 -4.08 -8.33
CA ALA A 149 8.95 -3.70 -7.87
C ALA A 149 8.36 -4.74 -6.89
N GLU A 150 8.47 -6.04 -7.18
CA GLU A 150 8.05 -7.12 -6.29
C GLU A 150 8.82 -7.08 -4.96
N ALA A 151 10.15 -6.98 -5.00
CA ALA A 151 11.00 -6.95 -3.80
C ALA A 151 10.66 -5.75 -2.89
N SER A 152 10.47 -4.57 -3.50
CA SER A 152 10.09 -3.35 -2.77
C SER A 152 8.68 -3.44 -2.19
N ALA A 153 7.73 -4.02 -2.93
CA ALA A 153 6.37 -4.26 -2.46
C ALA A 153 6.34 -5.24 -1.27
N ILE A 154 7.15 -6.30 -1.30
CA ILE A 154 7.31 -7.24 -0.17
C ILE A 154 7.77 -6.50 1.08
N THR A 155 8.76 -5.63 0.97
CA THR A 155 9.24 -4.83 2.11
C THR A 155 8.15 -3.90 2.63
N ALA A 156 7.41 -3.23 1.74
CA ALA A 156 6.29 -2.39 2.13
C ALA A 156 5.17 -3.18 2.84
N ILE A 157 4.89 -4.42 2.41
CA ILE A 157 3.91 -5.30 3.05
C ILE A 157 4.38 -5.76 4.43
N LYS A 158 5.67 -6.08 4.58
CA LYS A 158 6.25 -6.45 5.89
C LYS A 158 6.11 -5.31 6.91
N LEU A 159 6.31 -4.06 6.48
CA LEU A 159 6.19 -2.89 7.35
C LEU A 159 4.72 -2.52 7.66
N ASP A 160 3.83 -2.68 6.69
CA ASP A 160 2.38 -2.49 6.88
C ASP A 160 1.58 -3.52 6.07
N PRO A 161 1.23 -4.67 6.68
CA PRO A 161 0.45 -5.72 6.03
C PRO A 161 -0.97 -5.30 5.63
N LYS A 162 -1.50 -4.24 6.24
CA LYS A 162 -2.85 -3.71 5.96
C LYS A 162 -2.86 -2.64 4.88
N HIS A 163 -1.70 -2.23 4.36
CA HIS A 163 -1.64 -1.28 3.26
C HIS A 163 -2.04 -1.93 1.93
N ALA A 164 -3.31 -1.80 1.58
CA ALA A 164 -3.91 -2.44 0.39
C ALA A 164 -3.14 -2.14 -0.91
N SER A 165 -2.63 -0.90 -1.08
CA SER A 165 -1.88 -0.53 -2.28
C SER A 165 -0.57 -1.31 -2.41
N SER A 166 0.07 -1.73 -1.32
CA SER A 166 1.26 -2.61 -1.36
C SER A 166 0.90 -4.02 -1.81
N GLN A 167 -0.24 -4.56 -1.38
CA GLN A 167 -0.76 -5.84 -1.88
C GLN A 167 -1.06 -5.76 -3.39
N ARG A 168 -1.66 -4.65 -3.82
CA ARG A 168 -1.98 -4.42 -5.23
C ARG A 168 -0.74 -4.35 -6.10
N ILE A 169 0.28 -3.57 -5.73
CA ILE A 169 1.49 -3.44 -6.55
C ILE A 169 2.28 -4.75 -6.59
N PHE A 170 2.32 -5.53 -5.49
CA PHE A 170 2.88 -6.88 -5.46
C PHE A 170 2.17 -7.79 -6.47
N ALA A 171 0.82 -7.84 -6.43
CA ALA A 171 0.03 -8.65 -7.35
C ALA A 171 0.23 -8.25 -8.82
N MET A 172 0.32 -6.95 -9.09
CA MET A 172 0.59 -6.44 -10.44
C MET A 172 2.00 -6.81 -10.93
N ALA A 173 3.02 -6.65 -10.08
CA ALA A 173 4.41 -6.94 -10.43
C ALA A 173 4.63 -8.44 -10.70
N THR A 174 4.06 -9.30 -9.85
CA THR A 174 4.11 -10.77 -10.01
C THR A 174 3.35 -11.23 -11.25
N ASN A 175 2.21 -10.59 -11.57
CA ASN A 175 1.47 -10.87 -12.81
C ASN A 175 2.31 -10.58 -14.06
N ARG A 176 3.03 -9.45 -14.08
CA ARG A 176 3.91 -9.07 -15.21
C ARG A 176 5.09 -10.01 -15.37
N GLN A 177 5.48 -10.72 -14.32
CA GLN A 177 6.52 -11.76 -14.34
C GLN A 177 5.95 -13.16 -14.63
N ASN A 178 4.66 -13.26 -14.94
CA ASN A 178 3.93 -14.52 -15.13
C ASN A 178 3.95 -15.45 -13.88
N LYS A 179 4.16 -14.90 -12.68
CA LYS A 179 4.04 -15.59 -11.40
C LYS A 179 2.57 -15.61 -10.97
N LEU A 180 1.73 -16.34 -11.73
CA LEU A 180 0.26 -16.23 -11.64
C LEU A 180 -0.28 -16.66 -10.26
N GLY A 181 0.29 -17.67 -9.61
CA GLY A 181 -0.11 -18.10 -8.27
C GLY A 181 0.13 -17.00 -7.23
N ALA A 182 1.32 -16.41 -7.19
CA ALA A 182 1.63 -15.31 -6.28
C ALA A 182 0.76 -14.08 -6.56
N SER A 183 0.51 -13.78 -7.83
CA SER A 183 -0.39 -12.69 -8.23
C SER A 183 -1.82 -12.93 -7.73
N LEU A 184 -2.36 -14.14 -7.89
CA LEU A 184 -3.68 -14.50 -7.40
C LEU A 184 -3.82 -14.24 -5.89
N LEU A 185 -2.85 -14.75 -5.10
CA LEU A 185 -2.89 -14.60 -3.64
C LEU A 185 -2.71 -13.14 -3.21
N GLY A 186 -1.91 -12.37 -3.93
CA GLY A 186 -1.76 -10.91 -3.74
C GLY A 186 -3.07 -10.16 -3.98
N TRP A 187 -3.78 -10.46 -5.08
CA TRP A 187 -5.09 -9.87 -5.38
C TRP A 187 -6.16 -10.28 -4.36
N CYS A 188 -6.19 -11.54 -3.93
CA CYS A 188 -7.09 -11.99 -2.87
C CYS A 188 -6.80 -11.26 -1.56
N SER A 189 -5.53 -11.00 -1.23
CA SER A 189 -5.14 -10.23 -0.05
C SER A 189 -5.54 -8.77 -0.16
N PHE A 190 -5.42 -8.15 -1.33
CA PHE A 190 -5.95 -6.82 -1.59
C PHE A 190 -7.47 -6.76 -1.35
N LEU A 191 -8.21 -7.71 -1.90
CA LEU A 191 -9.68 -7.77 -1.78
C LEU A 191 -10.15 -8.09 -0.37
N LEU A 192 -9.35 -8.77 0.46
CA LEU A 192 -9.63 -8.92 1.90
C LEU A 192 -9.58 -7.58 2.65
N ILE A 193 -8.73 -6.66 2.22
CA ILE A 193 -8.60 -5.33 2.83
C ILE A 193 -9.64 -4.37 2.24
N GLU A 194 -9.86 -4.44 0.92
CA GLU A 194 -10.76 -3.57 0.18
C GLU A 194 -11.79 -4.36 -0.63
N PRO A 195 -12.84 -4.93 -0.01
CA PRO A 195 -13.82 -5.73 -0.74
C PRO A 195 -14.83 -4.91 -1.55
N GLN A 196 -15.05 -3.63 -1.20
CA GLN A 196 -16.11 -2.77 -1.76
C GLN A 196 -15.65 -1.35 -2.12
N THR A 197 -14.38 -1.13 -2.41
CA THR A 197 -13.89 0.17 -2.88
C THR A 197 -14.05 0.33 -4.39
N LYS A 198 -13.79 1.53 -4.91
CA LYS A 198 -13.78 1.79 -6.37
C LYS A 198 -12.76 0.92 -7.13
N ARG A 199 -11.76 0.38 -6.44
CA ARG A 199 -10.69 -0.46 -7.03
C ARG A 199 -11.03 -1.96 -7.02
N SER A 200 -12.01 -2.39 -6.22
CA SER A 200 -12.33 -3.80 -6.03
C SER A 200 -12.87 -4.50 -7.28
N PRO A 201 -13.73 -3.88 -8.14
CA PRO A 201 -14.16 -4.50 -9.38
C PRO A 201 -13.01 -4.81 -10.35
N GLU A 202 -12.04 -3.90 -10.45
CA GLU A 202 -10.83 -4.11 -11.27
C GLU A 202 -10.01 -5.29 -10.72
N ALA A 203 -9.77 -5.33 -9.41
CA ALA A 203 -9.04 -6.41 -8.76
C ALA A 203 -9.69 -7.78 -9.00
N LEU A 204 -11.01 -7.87 -8.86
CA LEU A 204 -11.74 -9.11 -9.14
C LEU A 204 -11.67 -9.52 -10.62
N THR A 205 -11.59 -8.54 -11.53
CA THR A 205 -11.36 -8.82 -12.96
C THR A 205 -10.01 -9.47 -13.19
N TYR A 206 -8.94 -8.98 -12.53
CA TYR A 206 -7.63 -9.63 -12.58
C TYR A 206 -7.66 -11.05 -11.99
N VAL A 207 -8.30 -11.23 -10.84
CA VAL A 207 -8.48 -12.57 -10.23
C VAL A 207 -9.13 -13.53 -11.21
N LYS A 208 -10.25 -13.14 -11.83
CA LYS A 208 -10.97 -13.97 -12.81
C LYS A 208 -10.13 -14.26 -14.06
N ALA A 209 -9.37 -13.27 -14.54
CA ALA A 209 -8.48 -13.45 -15.68
C ALA A 209 -7.37 -14.47 -15.36
N ILE A 210 -6.79 -14.41 -14.17
CA ILE A 210 -5.75 -15.34 -13.73
C ILE A 210 -6.31 -16.75 -13.59
N ILE A 211 -7.45 -16.93 -12.94
CA ILE A 211 -8.10 -18.25 -12.75
C ILE A 211 -8.46 -18.88 -14.11
N ASN A 212 -8.92 -18.10 -15.06
CA ASN A 212 -9.31 -18.57 -16.38
C ASN A 212 -8.16 -18.56 -17.40
N ASN A 213 -6.93 -18.27 -16.98
CA ASN A 213 -5.79 -18.25 -17.88
C ASN A 213 -5.59 -19.65 -18.51
N GLY A 214 -5.55 -19.71 -19.84
CA GLY A 214 -5.42 -20.95 -20.60
C GLY A 214 -6.70 -21.81 -20.65
N VAL A 215 -7.81 -21.41 -20.00
CA VAL A 215 -9.06 -22.17 -19.99
C VAL A 215 -10.05 -21.56 -20.98
N LYS A 216 -10.51 -22.35 -21.96
CA LYS A 216 -11.53 -21.94 -22.94
C LYS A 216 -12.67 -22.95 -22.95
N LYS A 217 -13.87 -22.48 -22.64
CA LYS A 217 -15.08 -23.30 -22.77
C LYS A 217 -15.42 -23.45 -24.26
N THR A 218 -15.48 -24.69 -24.77
CA THR A 218 -15.68 -25.01 -26.19
C THR A 218 -17.03 -25.68 -26.47
N GLY A 219 -17.80 -26.00 -25.41
CA GLY A 219 -19.15 -26.56 -25.48
C GLY A 219 -19.79 -26.66 -24.11
N GLU A 220 -21.01 -27.19 -24.02
CA GLU A 220 -21.69 -27.33 -22.73
C GLU A 220 -20.92 -28.20 -21.71
N LYS A 221 -20.19 -29.21 -22.21
CA LYS A 221 -19.44 -30.16 -21.39
C LYS A 221 -17.96 -30.27 -21.79
N SER A 222 -17.48 -29.39 -22.64
CA SER A 222 -16.09 -29.43 -23.13
C SER A 222 -15.34 -28.13 -22.85
N VAL A 223 -14.13 -28.31 -22.35
CA VAL A 223 -13.18 -27.23 -22.06
C VAL A 223 -11.87 -27.54 -22.77
N THR A 224 -11.32 -26.56 -23.47
CA THR A 224 -9.96 -26.65 -24.00
C THR A 224 -9.02 -25.96 -23.05
N ILE A 225 -7.96 -26.66 -22.63
CA ILE A 225 -6.87 -26.10 -21.86
C ILE A 225 -5.70 -25.86 -22.78
N THR A 226 -5.27 -24.60 -22.87
CA THR A 226 -4.09 -24.20 -23.65
C THR A 226 -2.93 -23.96 -22.70
N ILE A 227 -1.86 -24.71 -22.86
CA ILE A 227 -0.63 -24.57 -22.09
C ILE A 227 0.36 -23.73 -22.92
N ASN A 228 0.97 -22.74 -22.28
CA ASN A 228 2.04 -21.97 -22.90
C ASN A 228 3.34 -22.79 -22.87
N GLU A 229 3.74 -23.35 -24.00
CA GLU A 229 4.95 -24.18 -24.12
C GLU A 229 6.26 -23.44 -23.77
N LYS A 230 6.23 -22.10 -23.78
CA LYS A 230 7.37 -21.27 -23.40
C LYS A 230 7.46 -21.00 -21.91
N ASP A 231 6.41 -21.36 -21.16
CA ASP A 231 6.35 -21.20 -19.72
C ASP A 231 5.65 -22.40 -19.08
N LEU A 232 6.46 -23.37 -18.66
CA LEU A 232 6.04 -24.59 -17.99
C LEU A 232 6.08 -24.45 -16.46
N SER A 233 5.91 -23.24 -15.93
CA SER A 233 5.78 -23.03 -14.48
C SER A 233 4.59 -23.78 -13.91
N SER A 234 4.68 -24.14 -12.64
CA SER A 234 3.61 -24.88 -11.94
C SER A 234 2.27 -24.13 -12.02
N SER A 235 2.27 -22.81 -11.97
CA SER A 235 1.06 -22.00 -12.10
C SER A 235 0.40 -22.17 -13.48
N ASN A 236 1.18 -22.10 -14.56
CA ASN A 236 0.65 -22.23 -15.92
C ASN A 236 0.19 -23.64 -16.26
N LEU A 237 0.80 -24.66 -15.65
CA LEU A 237 0.41 -26.07 -15.87
C LEU A 237 -0.79 -26.47 -15.01
N LEU A 238 -0.73 -26.18 -13.72
CA LEU A 238 -1.67 -26.79 -12.76
C LEU A 238 -2.91 -25.95 -12.52
N MET A 239 -2.82 -24.60 -12.55
CA MET A 239 -4.01 -23.77 -12.29
C MET A 239 -5.15 -24.05 -13.26
N PRO A 240 -4.97 -24.11 -14.61
CA PRO A 240 -6.05 -24.42 -15.54
C PRO A 240 -6.68 -25.80 -15.30
N LEU A 241 -5.85 -26.81 -14.99
CA LEU A 241 -6.33 -28.15 -14.69
C LEU A 241 -7.13 -28.18 -13.40
N THR A 242 -6.61 -27.54 -12.34
CA THR A 242 -7.24 -27.50 -11.02
C THR A 242 -8.61 -26.81 -11.07
N VAL A 243 -8.70 -25.63 -11.69
CA VAL A 243 -9.97 -24.89 -11.77
C VAL A 243 -11.02 -25.59 -12.62
N THR A 244 -10.58 -26.27 -13.69
CA THR A 244 -11.47 -27.05 -14.54
C THR A 244 -12.01 -28.28 -13.78
N ASN A 245 -11.13 -29.02 -13.10
CA ASN A 245 -11.52 -30.20 -12.33
C ASN A 245 -12.45 -29.84 -11.16
N ALA A 246 -12.19 -28.71 -10.47
CA ALA A 246 -12.98 -28.27 -9.32
C ALA A 246 -14.48 -28.11 -9.62
N THR A 247 -14.84 -27.85 -10.87
CA THR A 247 -16.22 -27.58 -11.30
C THR A 247 -16.81 -28.61 -12.30
N SER A 248 -16.01 -29.61 -12.73
CA SER A 248 -16.38 -30.52 -13.82
C SER A 248 -17.67 -31.34 -13.58
N ASP A 249 -17.85 -31.84 -12.36
CA ASP A 249 -18.97 -32.70 -11.99
C ASP A 249 -20.17 -31.95 -11.38
N LYS A 250 -20.08 -30.61 -11.34
CA LYS A 250 -21.11 -29.78 -10.72
C LYS A 250 -21.99 -29.13 -11.77
N LYS A 251 -23.30 -29.09 -11.50
CA LYS A 251 -24.29 -28.47 -12.36
C LYS A 251 -24.99 -27.33 -11.62
N ASN A 252 -25.41 -26.31 -12.36
CA ASN A 252 -26.20 -25.18 -11.85
C ASN A 252 -25.54 -24.42 -10.69
N LEU A 253 -24.19 -24.31 -10.70
CA LEU A 253 -23.49 -23.49 -9.73
C LEU A 253 -23.77 -21.99 -9.97
N SER A 254 -23.98 -21.23 -8.91
CA SER A 254 -23.89 -19.79 -8.98
C SER A 254 -22.46 -19.35 -9.32
N ALA A 255 -22.29 -18.09 -9.73
CA ALA A 255 -20.96 -17.57 -10.04
C ALA A 255 -20.03 -17.61 -8.80
N THR A 256 -20.58 -17.30 -7.62
CA THR A 256 -19.82 -17.32 -6.37
C THR A 256 -19.54 -18.72 -5.86
N ASP A 257 -20.46 -19.69 -6.05
CA ASP A 257 -20.20 -21.09 -5.69
C ASP A 257 -19.13 -21.71 -6.58
N SER A 258 -19.16 -21.39 -7.89
CA SER A 258 -18.09 -21.80 -8.81
C SER A 258 -16.73 -21.23 -8.39
N LEU A 259 -16.66 -19.95 -8.06
CA LEU A 259 -15.43 -19.33 -7.55
C LEU A 259 -14.98 -19.97 -6.23
N THR A 260 -15.90 -20.31 -5.34
CA THR A 260 -15.58 -20.96 -4.05
C THR A 260 -14.86 -22.30 -4.28
N LEU A 261 -15.38 -23.14 -5.17
CA LEU A 261 -14.75 -24.41 -5.50
C LEU A 261 -13.38 -24.24 -6.14
N GLN A 262 -13.26 -23.29 -7.07
CA GLN A 262 -12.00 -22.99 -7.75
C GLN A 262 -10.95 -22.45 -6.78
N PHE A 263 -11.30 -21.50 -5.91
CA PHE A 263 -10.39 -20.98 -4.89
C PHE A 263 -9.98 -22.06 -3.90
N THR A 264 -10.93 -22.89 -3.42
CA THR A 264 -10.61 -23.96 -2.48
C THR A 264 -9.55 -24.88 -3.07
N ALA A 265 -9.76 -25.37 -4.28
CA ALA A 265 -8.82 -26.27 -4.95
C ALA A 265 -7.45 -25.62 -5.23
N LEU A 266 -7.43 -24.34 -5.62
CA LEU A 266 -6.18 -23.60 -5.85
C LEU A 266 -5.42 -23.33 -4.55
N PHE A 267 -6.13 -23.01 -3.47
CA PHE A 267 -5.49 -22.71 -2.18
C PHE A 267 -4.97 -23.96 -1.48
N GLU A 268 -5.58 -25.13 -1.68
CA GLU A 268 -5.05 -26.41 -1.23
C GLU A 268 -3.67 -26.73 -1.82
N ILE A 269 -3.35 -26.19 -2.98
CA ILE A 269 -2.06 -26.34 -3.66
C ILE A 269 -1.28 -25.01 -3.74
N ALA A 270 -1.51 -24.09 -2.80
CA ALA A 270 -0.95 -22.74 -2.86
C ALA A 270 0.57 -22.72 -3.03
N HIS A 271 1.31 -23.50 -2.26
CA HIS A 271 2.78 -23.63 -2.39
C HIS A 271 3.23 -24.10 -3.77
N VAL A 272 2.46 -24.98 -4.39
CA VAL A 272 2.79 -25.51 -5.72
C VAL A 272 2.58 -24.47 -6.81
N ILE A 273 1.44 -23.77 -6.78
CA ILE A 273 1.14 -22.76 -7.81
C ILE A 273 1.95 -21.48 -7.65
N THR A 274 2.43 -21.16 -6.46
CA THR A 274 3.32 -20.00 -6.25
C THR A 274 4.76 -20.31 -6.59
N GLY A 275 5.17 -21.57 -6.53
CA GLY A 275 6.56 -21.97 -6.74
C GLY A 275 7.50 -21.30 -5.73
N ASP A 276 7.09 -21.21 -4.48
CA ASP A 276 7.65 -20.34 -3.45
C ASP A 276 8.89 -20.89 -2.72
N LYS A 277 9.48 -21.98 -3.20
CA LYS A 277 10.64 -22.65 -2.57
C LYS A 277 11.78 -21.70 -2.28
N ASP A 278 12.01 -20.74 -3.18
CA ASP A 278 13.08 -19.75 -3.08
C ASP A 278 12.58 -18.37 -2.59
N ASN A 279 11.32 -18.27 -2.18
CA ASN A 279 10.73 -17.03 -1.66
C ASN A 279 10.01 -17.28 -0.32
N PRO A 280 10.75 -17.27 0.81
CA PRO A 280 10.18 -17.53 2.13
C PRO A 280 9.01 -16.62 2.50
N PHE A 281 9.02 -15.36 2.04
CA PHE A 281 7.91 -14.45 2.29
C PHE A 281 6.62 -14.90 1.59
N VAL A 282 6.70 -15.30 0.33
CA VAL A 282 5.53 -15.80 -0.41
C VAL A 282 5.01 -17.09 0.24
N ALA A 283 5.94 -17.98 0.65
CA ALA A 283 5.60 -19.21 1.34
C ALA A 283 4.81 -18.95 2.63
N SER A 284 5.40 -18.22 3.57
CA SER A 284 4.80 -18.04 4.90
C SER A 284 3.64 -17.03 4.91
N TYR A 285 3.78 -15.92 4.21
CA TYR A 285 2.77 -14.85 4.26
C TYR A 285 1.54 -15.12 3.39
N TYR A 286 1.72 -15.74 2.22
CA TYR A 286 0.64 -16.02 1.29
C TYR A 286 0.25 -17.50 1.27
N SER A 287 1.16 -18.41 0.90
CA SER A 287 0.81 -19.81 0.65
C SER A 287 0.27 -20.49 1.89
N ASP A 288 0.97 -20.39 3.02
CA ASP A 288 0.52 -20.95 4.31
C ASP A 288 -0.85 -20.42 4.74
N PHE A 289 -1.07 -19.10 4.59
CA PHE A 289 -2.33 -18.48 5.00
C PHE A 289 -3.50 -19.00 4.16
N PHE A 290 -3.35 -19.02 2.84
CA PHE A 290 -4.43 -19.43 1.94
C PHE A 290 -4.66 -20.97 1.99
N GLU A 291 -3.62 -21.76 2.21
CA GLU A 291 -3.78 -23.20 2.47
C GLU A 291 -4.54 -23.46 3.78
N LYS A 292 -4.21 -22.75 4.86
CA LYS A 292 -4.98 -22.80 6.12
C LYS A 292 -6.43 -22.38 5.93
N LEU A 293 -6.67 -21.34 5.10
CA LEU A 293 -8.02 -20.89 4.78
C LEU A 293 -8.82 -21.95 4.03
N ALA A 294 -8.23 -22.62 3.05
CA ALA A 294 -8.89 -23.70 2.31
C ALA A 294 -9.36 -24.82 3.22
N LYS A 295 -8.58 -25.13 4.27
CA LYS A 295 -8.87 -26.21 5.25
C LYS A 295 -9.77 -25.76 6.41
N SER A 296 -10.10 -24.47 6.52
CA SER A 296 -10.80 -23.92 7.70
C SER A 296 -12.33 -24.06 7.68
N GLY A 297 -12.91 -24.44 6.53
CA GLY A 297 -14.37 -24.41 6.34
C GLY A 297 -14.94 -23.02 5.97
N ASN A 298 -14.11 -21.98 5.92
CA ASN A 298 -14.56 -20.58 5.73
C ASN A 298 -14.57 -20.13 4.26
N MET A 299 -14.31 -21.02 3.29
CA MET A 299 -14.15 -20.63 1.87
C MET A 299 -15.40 -20.01 1.27
N ALA A 300 -16.60 -20.45 1.68
CA ALA A 300 -17.85 -19.87 1.18
C ALA A 300 -18.02 -18.39 1.62
N ALA A 301 -17.73 -18.09 2.88
CA ALA A 301 -17.78 -16.73 3.41
C ALA A 301 -16.65 -15.85 2.81
N PHE A 302 -15.43 -16.38 2.74
CA PHE A 302 -14.30 -15.70 2.10
C PHE A 302 -14.60 -15.28 0.66
N THR A 303 -15.05 -16.23 -0.18
CA THR A 303 -15.30 -15.96 -1.60
C THR A 303 -16.34 -14.87 -1.78
N ARG A 304 -17.44 -14.93 -1.01
CA ARG A 304 -18.49 -13.92 -1.05
C ARG A 304 -18.01 -12.57 -0.57
N TYR A 305 -17.19 -12.54 0.49
CA TYR A 305 -16.63 -11.31 1.02
C TYR A 305 -15.75 -10.59 -0.02
N ILE A 306 -14.79 -11.27 -0.63
CA ILE A 306 -13.88 -10.66 -1.61
C ILE A 306 -14.54 -10.35 -2.95
N SER A 307 -15.71 -10.92 -3.23
CA SER A 307 -16.45 -10.70 -4.48
C SER A 307 -17.68 -9.77 -4.31
N LEU A 308 -17.82 -9.12 -3.16
CA LEU A 308 -18.94 -8.19 -2.87
C LEU A 308 -19.10 -7.08 -3.93
N SER A 309 -18.00 -6.58 -4.50
CA SER A 309 -18.07 -5.54 -5.51
C SER A 309 -18.74 -5.94 -6.82
N ALA A 310 -18.82 -7.24 -7.12
CA ALA A 310 -19.40 -7.77 -8.37
C ALA A 310 -20.71 -8.51 -8.16
N TYR A 311 -20.95 -9.10 -6.99
CA TYR A 311 -22.10 -9.94 -6.69
C TYR A 311 -22.78 -9.48 -5.39
N LYS A 312 -22.96 -8.17 -5.25
CA LYS A 312 -23.38 -7.54 -3.99
C LYS A 312 -24.66 -8.12 -3.43
N ASP A 313 -25.72 -8.14 -4.23
CA ASP A 313 -27.05 -8.53 -3.75
C ASP A 313 -27.12 -10.03 -3.40
N GLU A 314 -26.53 -10.88 -4.24
CA GLU A 314 -26.40 -12.32 -4.01
C GLU A 314 -25.62 -12.59 -2.70
N ASN A 315 -24.47 -11.94 -2.54
CA ASN A 315 -23.60 -12.17 -1.39
C ASN A 315 -24.21 -11.62 -0.08
N LEU A 316 -24.86 -10.46 -0.12
CA LEU A 316 -25.54 -9.89 1.04
C LEU A 316 -26.75 -10.73 1.45
N ALA A 317 -27.52 -11.30 0.50
CA ALA A 317 -28.58 -12.23 0.79
C ALA A 317 -28.05 -13.49 1.48
N TRP A 318 -26.99 -14.07 0.93
CA TRP A 318 -26.33 -15.23 1.52
C TRP A 318 -25.83 -14.97 2.95
N PHE A 319 -25.18 -13.83 3.23
CA PHE A 319 -24.72 -13.47 4.57
C PHE A 319 -25.85 -13.33 5.59
N LYS A 320 -27.04 -12.91 5.17
CA LYS A 320 -28.22 -12.85 6.07
C LYS A 320 -28.70 -14.23 6.49
N GLU A 321 -28.57 -15.22 5.62
CA GLU A 321 -28.99 -16.59 5.88
C GLU A 321 -27.88 -17.39 6.59
N HIS A 322 -26.62 -16.93 6.51
CA HIS A 322 -25.40 -17.59 6.99
C HIS A 322 -24.58 -16.65 7.91
N ASP A 323 -25.25 -15.97 8.84
CA ASP A 323 -24.63 -15.02 9.76
C ASP A 323 -23.54 -15.67 10.64
N LYS A 324 -23.75 -16.93 11.01
CA LYS A 324 -22.76 -17.73 11.78
C LYS A 324 -21.51 -18.03 10.97
N ASP A 325 -21.63 -18.27 9.68
CA ASP A 325 -20.48 -18.56 8.81
C ASP A 325 -19.65 -17.28 8.60
N LEU A 326 -20.32 -16.12 8.48
CA LEU A 326 -19.64 -14.84 8.41
C LEU A 326 -18.89 -14.52 9.72
N ALA A 327 -19.53 -14.76 10.88
CA ALA A 327 -18.91 -14.58 12.18
C ALA A 327 -17.72 -15.52 12.38
N ALA A 328 -17.85 -16.80 12.01
CA ALA A 328 -16.76 -17.79 12.08
C ALA A 328 -15.56 -17.38 11.19
N PHE A 329 -15.84 -16.83 10.01
CA PHE A 329 -14.79 -16.32 9.11
C PHE A 329 -14.07 -15.11 9.72
N ASP A 330 -14.80 -14.15 10.29
CA ASP A 330 -14.21 -12.98 10.96
C ASP A 330 -13.34 -13.39 12.16
N ASP A 331 -13.84 -14.31 12.99
CA ASP A 331 -13.09 -14.85 14.13
C ASP A 331 -11.83 -15.60 13.67
N TRP A 332 -11.94 -16.38 12.59
CA TRP A 332 -10.80 -17.07 12.00
C TRP A 332 -9.74 -16.08 11.49
N LEU A 333 -10.16 -15.01 10.79
CA LEU A 333 -9.25 -13.95 10.31
C LEU A 333 -8.50 -13.25 11.45
N LYS A 334 -9.20 -12.97 12.57
CA LYS A 334 -8.60 -12.35 13.76
C LYS A 334 -7.60 -13.28 14.47
N ALA A 335 -7.90 -14.58 14.49
CA ALA A 335 -7.07 -15.60 15.14
C ALA A 335 -5.86 -16.02 14.28
N THR A 336 -5.98 -15.94 12.97
CA THR A 336 -4.95 -16.43 12.03
C THR A 336 -4.00 -15.32 11.62
N LYS A 337 -2.85 -15.24 12.28
CA LYS A 337 -1.80 -14.30 11.89
C LYS A 337 -1.05 -14.81 10.66
N ARG A 338 -0.66 -13.88 9.78
CA ARG A 338 0.31 -14.13 8.72
C ARG A 338 1.72 -13.88 9.27
N GLU A 339 2.61 -14.82 9.01
CA GLU A 339 4.00 -14.77 9.47
C GLU A 339 4.93 -14.38 8.31
N PHE A 340 6.05 -13.70 8.61
CA PHE A 340 7.09 -13.35 7.61
C PHE A 340 8.44 -13.13 8.26
#